data_fb8867dabb3b99187826bd2a503b8550
#
_entry.id   fb8867dabb3b99187826bd2a503b8550
#
_cell.length_a   1.000
_cell.length_b   1.000
_cell.length_c   1.000
_cell.angle_alpha   90.00
_cell.angle_beta   90.00
_cell.angle_gamma   90.00
#
_symmetry.space_group_name_H-M   'P 1'
#
loop_
_entity.id
_entity.type
_entity.pdbx_description
1 polymer ?
#
loop_
_entity_poly.entity_id
_entity_poly.type
_entity_poly.pdbx_seq_one_letter_code
_entity_poly.pdbx_strand_id
1 'polypeptide(L)'
;MKQDYTMYIYKADRRTKSGERLFSTTVWQDRTAEAMRNECNGLYWLYPATKGWRFEYFPTMKTVRNLMSGKDVQIAHDTPRSCDPSSELYWTM
;
A
#
# COMPACT_ATOMS: atom_id res chain seq x y z
N MET A 1 -0.24 -8.13 -15.64
CA MET A 1 0.77 -8.78 -14.78
C MET A 1 0.18 -8.99 -13.39
N LYS A 2 0.31 -10.19 -12.83
CA LYS A 2 -0.18 -10.50 -11.49
C LYS A 2 0.90 -10.24 -10.46
N GLN A 3 0.50 -9.73 -9.30
CA GLN A 3 1.39 -9.49 -8.17
C GLN A 3 0.56 -9.48 -6.89
N ASP A 4 1.24 -9.46 -5.76
CA ASP A 4 0.56 -9.34 -4.46
C ASP A 4 0.24 -7.87 -4.17
N TYR A 5 -0.90 -7.64 -3.56
CA TYR A 5 -1.35 -6.31 -3.14
C TYR A 5 -1.67 -6.31 -1.66
N THR A 6 -1.38 -5.19 -1.02
CA THR A 6 -1.78 -4.92 0.35
C THR A 6 -2.90 -3.89 0.33
N MET A 7 -4.02 -4.19 0.94
CA MET A 7 -5.16 -3.29 1.06
C MET A 7 -5.30 -2.80 2.49
N TYR A 8 -5.41 -1.50 2.65
CA TYR A 8 -5.69 -0.84 3.92
C TYR A 8 -7.15 -0.39 3.93
N ILE A 9 -7.84 -0.72 5.00
CA ILE A 9 -9.24 -0.36 5.21
C ILE A 9 -9.30 0.66 6.34
N TYR A 10 -9.80 1.85 6.04
CA TYR A 10 -9.91 2.95 7.01
C TYR A 10 -11.38 3.24 7.30
N LYS A 11 -11.64 3.65 8.52
CA LYS A 11 -12.96 4.11 8.93
C LYS A 11 -12.83 5.47 9.59
N ALA A 12 -13.78 6.36 9.31
CA ALA A 12 -13.83 7.68 9.93
C ALA A 12 -13.91 7.56 11.45
N ASP A 13 -13.05 8.32 12.14
CA ASP A 13 -13.01 8.36 13.60
C ASP A 13 -12.60 9.76 14.03
N ARG A 14 -13.53 10.48 14.66
CA ARG A 14 -13.30 11.86 15.12
C ARG A 14 -12.23 11.96 16.21
N ARG A 15 -11.90 10.85 16.85
CA ARG A 15 -10.91 10.82 17.94
C ARG A 15 -9.47 10.81 17.43
N THR A 16 -9.26 10.61 16.15
CA THR A 16 -7.92 10.64 15.56
C THR A 16 -7.61 11.99 14.94
N LYS A 17 -6.32 12.36 14.85
CA LYS A 17 -5.89 13.62 14.24
C LYS A 17 -6.24 13.70 12.76
N SER A 18 -6.18 12.57 12.06
CA SER A 18 -6.48 12.50 10.63
C SER A 18 -7.97 12.42 10.32
N GLY A 19 -8.81 12.19 11.32
CA GLY A 19 -10.24 12.00 11.15
C GLY A 19 -10.63 10.58 10.76
N GLU A 20 -9.69 9.66 10.69
CA GLU A 20 -9.92 8.26 10.39
C GLU A 20 -8.90 7.36 11.09
N ARG A 21 -9.21 6.08 11.20
CA ARG A 21 -8.28 5.09 11.76
C ARG A 21 -8.19 3.89 10.84
N LEU A 22 -7.05 3.21 10.88
CA LEU A 22 -6.88 1.94 10.18
C LEU A 22 -7.73 0.87 10.87
N PHE A 23 -8.69 0.33 10.12
CA PHE A 23 -9.59 -0.70 10.63
C PHE A 23 -9.01 -2.10 10.43
N SER A 24 -8.45 -2.36 9.25
CA SER A 24 -7.94 -3.68 8.89
C SER A 24 -6.91 -3.58 7.77
N THR A 25 -6.04 -4.58 7.68
CA THR A 25 -5.09 -4.75 6.59
C THR A 25 -5.26 -6.16 6.02
N THR A 26 -5.36 -6.25 4.70
CA THR A 26 -5.54 -7.51 4.00
C THR A 26 -4.52 -7.63 2.88
N VAL A 27 -3.91 -8.81 2.73
CA VAL A 27 -3.02 -9.10 1.60
C VAL A 27 -3.77 -9.96 0.59
N TRP A 28 -3.74 -9.52 -0.66
CA TRP A 28 -4.33 -10.22 -1.80
C TRP A 28 -3.21 -10.77 -2.66
N GLN A 29 -3.14 -12.08 -2.78
CA GLN A 29 -2.06 -12.73 -3.53
C GLN A 29 -2.44 -12.94 -4.98
N ASP A 30 -1.44 -12.73 -5.86
CA ASP A 30 -1.52 -13.10 -7.28
C ASP A 30 -2.70 -12.45 -8.00
N ARG A 31 -2.79 -11.11 -7.90
CA ARG A 31 -3.87 -10.32 -8.49
C ARG A 31 -3.35 -9.35 -9.53
N THR A 32 -4.23 -9.00 -10.48
CA THR A 32 -3.98 -7.90 -11.42
C THR A 32 -4.47 -6.58 -10.83
N ALA A 33 -3.97 -5.45 -11.36
CA ALA A 33 -4.45 -4.14 -10.94
C ALA A 33 -5.96 -3.98 -11.20
N GLU A 34 -6.46 -4.53 -12.30
CA GLU A 34 -7.89 -4.51 -12.62
C GLU A 34 -8.70 -5.30 -11.60
N ALA A 35 -8.23 -6.50 -11.22
CA ALA A 35 -8.88 -7.31 -10.20
C ALA A 35 -8.95 -6.58 -8.86
N MET A 36 -7.88 -5.88 -8.48
CA MET A 36 -7.87 -5.09 -7.23
C MET A 36 -8.84 -3.93 -7.28
N ARG A 37 -8.95 -3.25 -8.43
CA ARG A 37 -9.92 -2.18 -8.60
C ARG A 37 -11.35 -2.69 -8.44
N ASN A 38 -11.64 -3.84 -9.05
CA ASN A 38 -12.97 -4.45 -8.94
C ASN A 38 -13.30 -4.88 -7.51
N GLU A 39 -12.32 -5.45 -6.80
CA GLU A 39 -12.49 -5.80 -5.37
C GLU A 39 -12.77 -4.57 -4.53
N CYS A 40 -12.02 -3.50 -4.75
CA CYS A 40 -12.22 -2.24 -4.03
C CYS A 40 -13.61 -1.66 -4.29
N ASN A 41 -14.04 -1.65 -5.54
CA ASN A 41 -15.38 -1.18 -5.90
C ASN A 41 -16.48 -2.04 -5.28
N GLY A 42 -16.28 -3.37 -5.25
CA GLY A 42 -17.21 -4.30 -4.60
C GLY A 42 -17.33 -4.06 -3.10
N LEU A 43 -16.21 -3.75 -2.44
CA LEU A 43 -16.21 -3.45 -1.01
C LEU A 43 -16.97 -2.15 -0.70
N TYR A 44 -16.93 -1.16 -1.59
CA TYR A 44 -17.70 0.07 -1.40
C TYR A 44 -19.21 -0.13 -1.48
N TRP A 45 -19.68 -1.22 -2.07
CA TRP A 45 -21.09 -1.59 -2.01
C TRP A 45 -21.52 -2.04 -0.61
N LEU A 46 -20.64 -2.77 0.09
CA LEU A 46 -20.88 -3.27 1.44
C LEU A 46 -20.56 -2.22 2.51
N TYR A 47 -19.53 -1.41 2.26
CA TYR A 47 -19.01 -0.41 3.18
C TYR A 47 -18.87 0.92 2.45
N PRO A 48 -19.98 1.67 2.30
CA PRO A 48 -19.97 2.87 1.47
C PRO A 48 -19.15 4.02 2.07
N ALA A 49 -18.55 4.80 1.19
CA ALA A 49 -17.77 5.98 1.58
C ALA A 49 -18.61 6.99 2.38
N THR A 50 -19.91 7.07 2.11
CA THR A 50 -20.85 7.95 2.84
C THR A 50 -20.94 7.60 4.32
N LYS A 51 -20.60 6.38 4.70
CA LYS A 51 -20.56 5.93 6.09
C LYS A 51 -19.17 6.00 6.71
N GLY A 52 -18.20 6.62 6.01
CA GLY A 52 -16.87 6.85 6.53
C GLY A 52 -15.84 5.77 6.20
N TRP A 53 -16.17 4.87 5.28
CA TRP A 53 -15.22 3.84 4.86
C TRP A 53 -14.35 4.34 3.73
N ARG A 54 -13.03 3.97 3.77
CA ARG A 54 -12.07 4.27 2.71
C ARG A 54 -11.14 3.08 2.52
N PHE A 55 -10.88 2.74 1.29
CA PHE A 55 -10.02 1.62 0.92
C PHE A 55 -8.86 2.13 0.08
N GLU A 56 -7.64 1.71 0.42
CA GLU A 56 -6.45 1.95 -0.37
C GLU A 56 -5.76 0.62 -0.63
N TYR A 57 -5.17 0.47 -1.80
CA TYR A 57 -4.37 -0.71 -2.10
C TYR A 57 -3.10 -0.32 -2.84
N PHE A 58 -2.04 -1.06 -2.58
CA PHE A 58 -0.73 -0.85 -3.19
C PHE A 58 -0.12 -2.20 -3.50
N PRO A 59 0.76 -2.30 -4.53
CA PRO A 59 1.60 -3.48 -4.66
C PRO A 59 2.34 -3.74 -3.35
N THR A 60 2.32 -4.97 -2.86
CA THR A 60 2.95 -5.30 -1.58
C THR A 60 4.44 -5.00 -1.61
N MET A 61 5.07 -5.24 -2.76
CA MET A 61 6.49 -4.95 -2.96
C MET A 61 6.65 -3.86 -4.02
N LYS A 62 7.66 -3.03 -3.86
CA LYS A 62 8.06 -2.05 -4.88
C LYS A 62 9.53 -2.26 -5.22
N THR A 63 9.88 -1.93 -6.46
CA THR A 63 11.26 -1.97 -6.93
C THR A 63 11.85 -0.57 -6.85
N VAL A 64 13.00 -0.46 -6.19
CA VAL A 64 13.75 0.78 -6.07
C VAL A 64 15.19 0.54 -6.49
N ARG A 65 15.87 1.60 -6.93
CA ARG A 65 17.28 1.50 -7.31
C ARG A 65 18.15 1.92 -6.13
N ASN A 66 19.11 1.07 -5.78
CA ASN A 66 20.12 1.42 -4.81
C ASN A 66 21.11 2.42 -5.47
N LEU A 67 21.31 3.59 -4.85
CA LEU A 67 22.13 4.65 -5.40
C LEU A 67 23.62 4.29 -5.48
N MET A 68 24.10 3.44 -4.59
CA MET A 68 25.52 3.08 -4.54
C MET A 68 25.87 1.95 -5.51
N SER A 69 25.02 0.94 -5.61
CA SER A 69 25.30 -0.23 -6.45
C SER A 69 24.67 -0.13 -7.84
N GLY A 70 23.69 0.73 -8.03
CA GLY A 70 22.92 0.81 -9.26
C GLY A 70 22.00 -0.37 -9.52
N LYS A 71 21.86 -1.27 -8.54
CA LYS A 71 21.02 -2.47 -8.66
C LYS A 71 19.60 -2.18 -8.19
N ASP A 72 18.65 -2.86 -8.82
CA ASP A 72 17.27 -2.81 -8.40
C ASP A 72 17.04 -3.76 -7.21
N VAL A 73 16.31 -3.28 -6.22
CA VAL A 73 15.98 -4.02 -5.00
C VAL A 73 14.47 -3.98 -4.81
N GLN A 74 13.89 -5.11 -4.41
CA GLN A 74 12.48 -5.18 -4.05
C GLN A 74 12.33 -5.02 -2.54
N ILE A 75 11.48 -4.08 -2.15
CA ILE A 75 11.19 -3.77 -0.74
C ILE A 75 9.68 -3.65 -0.54
N ALA A 76 9.24 -3.74 0.72
CA ALA A 76 7.85 -3.49 1.05
C ALA A 76 7.47 -2.05 0.66
N HIS A 77 6.24 -1.86 0.18
CA HIS A 77 5.79 -0.57 -0.36
C HIS A 77 5.85 0.56 0.68
N ASP A 78 5.75 0.25 1.95
CA ASP A 78 5.75 1.21 3.06
C ASP A 78 7.15 1.40 3.68
N THR A 79 8.19 0.75 3.14
CA THR A 79 9.56 0.90 3.64
C THR A 79 10.06 2.33 3.42
N PRO A 80 10.52 3.02 4.47
CA PRO A 80 11.01 4.39 4.35
C PRO A 80 12.34 4.44 3.60
N ARG A 81 12.61 5.59 2.95
CA ARG A 81 13.91 5.83 2.34
C ARG A 81 14.99 5.90 3.41
N SER A 82 16.14 5.33 3.11
CA SER A 82 17.33 5.49 3.93
C SER A 82 18.21 6.60 3.36
N CYS A 83 18.69 7.47 4.22
CA CYS A 83 19.66 8.52 3.85
C CYS A 83 21.11 8.04 4.01
N ASP A 84 21.33 6.84 4.50
CA ASP A 84 22.64 6.27 4.70
C ASP A 84 23.10 5.50 3.47
N PRO A 85 24.16 5.96 2.73
CA PRO A 85 24.63 5.28 1.53
C PRO A 85 25.13 3.86 1.75
N SER A 86 25.49 3.50 2.98
CA SER A 86 25.90 2.15 3.30
C SER A 86 24.75 1.18 3.54
N SER A 87 23.52 1.71 3.66
CA SER A 87 22.34 0.89 3.87
C SER A 87 21.88 0.24 2.58
N GLU A 88 21.41 -1.01 2.68
CA GLU A 88 20.76 -1.70 1.55
C GLU A 88 19.45 -1.02 1.14
N LEU A 89 18.90 -0.20 2.02
CA LEU A 89 17.66 0.54 1.77
C LEU A 89 17.90 1.94 1.18
N TYR A 90 19.17 2.25 0.82
CA TYR A 90 19.50 3.51 0.19
C TYR A 90 19.13 3.49 -1.29
N TRP A 91 18.13 4.26 -1.68
CA TRP A 91 17.62 4.29 -3.06
C TRP A 91 17.14 5.67 -3.46
N THR A 92 17.03 5.90 -4.78
CA THR A 92 16.31 7.04 -5.35
C THR A 92 14.85 6.69 -5.55
N MET A 93 14.04 7.70 -5.45
CA MET A 93 12.63 7.62 -5.87
C MET A 93 12.42 8.47 -7.10
#